data_ab3c394ef437b495cad3fde10e08dff5
#
_entry.id   ab3c394ef437b495cad3fde10e08dff5
#
_cell.length_a   1.000
_cell.length_b   1.000
_cell.length_c   1.000
_cell.angle_alpha   90.00
_cell.angle_beta   90.00
_cell.angle_gamma   90.00
#
_symmetry.space_group_name_H-M   'P 1'
#
loop_
_entity.id
_entity.type
_entity.pdbx_description
1 polymer ?
#
loop_
_entity_poly.entity_id
_entity_poly.type
_entity_poly.pdbx_seq_one_letter_code
_entity_poly.pdbx_strand_id
1 'polypeptide(L)'
;MSLLDKTRKLNKILQKSGTEPVVFDDICNLLSEVLQCNVYIISRKGKILGFNFAAGFECDTVKDQVVKNMRFPDEYNNRLLSIDETRANLSSKGICVFEDLKECAIEGKLSTIVPINGNRERLGTLLLARFNKEFTEEDLVLAEYSATIVGMEILRAKSEEIEEEARKKAIVQLAIGTLSYSELEAVEHIFNELDGTEGLLVASKIADKVGITRSVIVNALRKFESAGVIESRSLGMKGTHIKILNDKLMDELNKLK
;
A
#
# COMPACT_ATOMS: atom_id res chain seq x y z
N MET A 1 8.04 14.65 30.63
CA MET A 1 6.71 14.65 29.96
C MET A 1 5.92 13.49 30.52
N SER A 2 4.70 13.71 31.02
CA SER A 2 3.86 12.63 31.59
C SER A 2 3.37 11.66 30.51
N LEU A 3 2.97 10.43 30.92
CA LEU A 3 2.36 9.46 30.01
C LEU A 3 1.12 10.06 29.31
N LEU A 4 0.31 10.81 30.04
CA LEU A 4 -0.87 11.49 29.50
C LEU A 4 -0.51 12.49 28.39
N ASP A 5 0.57 13.27 28.56
CA ASP A 5 1.00 14.22 27.54
C ASP A 5 1.51 13.51 26.27
N LYS A 6 2.21 12.38 26.45
CA LYS A 6 2.70 11.51 25.37
C LYS A 6 1.50 10.94 24.58
N THR A 7 0.50 10.40 25.26
CA THR A 7 -0.73 9.87 24.65
C THR A 7 -1.53 10.95 23.92
N ARG A 8 -1.63 12.16 24.49
CA ARG A 8 -2.29 13.29 23.84
C ARG A 8 -1.60 13.71 22.53
N LYS A 9 -0.26 13.65 22.48
CA LYS A 9 0.49 13.92 21.25
C LYS A 9 0.16 12.88 20.17
N LEU A 10 0.09 11.59 20.49
CA LEU A 10 -0.33 10.54 19.56
C LEU A 10 -1.76 10.76 19.07
N ASN A 11 -2.70 11.08 19.95
CA ASN A 11 -4.08 11.37 19.56
C ASN A 11 -4.21 12.54 18.59
N LYS A 12 -3.32 13.56 18.70
CA LYS A 12 -3.32 14.68 17.75
C LYS A 12 -2.92 14.25 16.33
N ILE A 13 -2.08 13.23 16.17
CA ILE A 13 -1.75 12.68 14.85
C ILE A 13 -3.01 12.04 14.24
N LEU A 14 -3.76 11.26 15.03
CA LEU A 14 -5.02 10.66 14.60
C LEU A 14 -6.09 11.69 14.22
N GLN A 15 -6.18 12.78 14.97
CA GLN A 15 -7.17 13.83 14.70
C GLN A 15 -6.90 14.57 13.38
N LYS A 16 -5.64 14.68 12.97
CA LYS A 16 -5.27 15.24 11.66
C LYS A 16 -5.65 14.30 10.51
N SER A 17 -5.71 13.00 10.75
CA SER A 17 -6.01 11.98 9.75
C SER A 17 -7.48 11.91 9.32
N GLY A 18 -8.35 12.71 9.87
CA GLY A 18 -9.76 12.78 9.45
C GLY A 18 -9.97 13.24 8.01
N THR A 19 -8.99 13.94 7.42
CA THR A 19 -9.02 14.49 6.05
C THR A 19 -7.90 13.97 5.15
N GLU A 20 -6.82 13.43 5.71
CA GLU A 20 -5.66 12.92 4.97
C GLU A 20 -5.21 11.58 5.53
N PRO A 21 -4.64 10.66 4.70
CA PRO A 21 -4.08 9.41 5.18
C PRO A 21 -2.99 9.66 6.23
N VAL A 22 -2.98 8.86 7.31
CA VAL A 22 -1.88 8.93 8.28
C VAL A 22 -0.57 8.52 7.62
N VAL A 23 0.41 9.38 7.74
CA VAL A 23 1.78 9.06 7.36
C VAL A 23 2.40 8.29 8.52
N PHE A 24 2.69 7.01 8.31
CA PHE A 24 3.27 6.15 9.36
C PHE A 24 4.60 6.68 9.90
N ASP A 25 5.34 7.43 9.08
CA ASP A 25 6.58 8.10 9.51
C ASP A 25 6.33 9.14 10.62
N ASP A 26 5.19 9.83 10.63
CA ASP A 26 4.84 10.78 11.71
C ASP A 26 4.67 10.07 13.04
N ILE A 27 4.07 8.87 13.04
CA ILE A 27 3.97 8.02 14.22
C ILE A 27 5.36 7.57 14.66
N CYS A 28 6.19 7.11 13.72
CA CYS A 28 7.56 6.70 14.01
C CYS A 28 8.41 7.84 14.57
N ASN A 29 8.29 9.04 14.01
CA ASN A 29 8.99 10.24 14.47
C ASN A 29 8.63 10.56 15.92
N LEU A 30 7.33 10.60 16.21
CA LEU A 30 6.85 10.89 17.56
C LEU A 30 7.27 9.80 18.57
N LEU A 31 7.15 8.52 18.20
CA LEU A 31 7.58 7.42 19.08
C LEU A 31 9.08 7.45 19.32
N SER A 32 9.89 7.71 18.29
CA SER A 32 11.33 7.81 18.42
C SER A 32 11.74 8.97 19.35
N GLU A 33 11.10 10.14 19.20
CA GLU A 33 11.34 11.29 20.08
C GLU A 33 10.98 10.98 21.55
N VAL A 34 9.78 10.41 21.75
CA VAL A 34 9.23 10.22 23.09
C VAL A 34 9.86 9.05 23.83
N LEU A 35 10.15 7.95 23.12
CA LEU A 35 10.73 6.73 23.68
C LEU A 35 12.26 6.69 23.56
N GLN A 36 12.87 7.62 22.81
CA GLN A 36 14.32 7.63 22.53
C GLN A 36 14.82 6.27 22.02
N CYS A 37 14.19 5.76 20.98
CA CYS A 37 14.48 4.46 20.40
C CYS A 37 14.34 4.49 18.88
N ASN A 38 14.92 3.51 18.20
CA ASN A 38 14.61 3.24 16.81
C ASN A 38 13.22 2.62 16.72
N VAL A 39 12.43 3.05 15.75
CA VAL A 39 11.06 2.61 15.53
C VAL A 39 10.91 2.10 14.10
N TYR A 40 10.26 0.95 13.93
CA TYR A 40 9.88 0.42 12.63
C TYR A 40 8.43 -0.08 12.69
N ILE A 41 7.62 0.34 11.76
CA ILE A 41 6.29 -0.21 11.49
C ILE A 41 6.41 -1.12 10.28
N ILE A 42 6.19 -2.42 10.49
CA ILE A 42 6.43 -3.46 9.50
C ILE A 42 5.08 -4.11 9.17
N SER A 43 4.72 -4.19 7.89
CA SER A 43 3.53 -4.91 7.44
C SER A 43 3.68 -6.42 7.63
N ARG A 44 2.58 -7.17 7.57
CA ARG A 44 2.60 -8.64 7.61
C ARG A 44 3.52 -9.26 6.54
N LYS A 45 3.67 -8.59 5.38
CA LYS A 45 4.54 -9.05 4.28
C LYS A 45 6.00 -8.60 4.43
N GLY A 46 6.40 -8.02 5.56
CA GLY A 46 7.76 -7.55 5.81
C GLY A 46 8.10 -6.18 5.22
N LYS A 47 7.17 -5.52 4.49
CA LYS A 47 7.39 -4.17 3.97
C LYS A 47 7.41 -3.16 5.12
N ILE A 48 8.36 -2.24 5.10
CA ILE A 48 8.42 -1.11 6.03
C ILE A 48 7.37 -0.09 5.61
N LEU A 49 6.45 0.22 6.50
CA LEU A 49 5.41 1.23 6.32
C LEU A 49 5.87 2.60 6.83
N GLY A 50 6.73 2.62 7.84
CA GLY A 50 7.36 3.80 8.39
C GLY A 50 8.50 3.41 9.32
N PHE A 51 9.47 4.30 9.48
CA PHE A 51 10.58 4.11 10.42
C PHE A 51 11.17 5.44 10.86
N ASN A 52 11.83 5.43 12.02
CA ASN A 52 12.72 6.50 12.47
C ASN A 52 13.82 5.95 13.38
N PHE A 53 14.97 6.63 13.38
CA PHE A 53 16.11 6.28 14.20
C PHE A 53 16.29 7.26 15.35
N ALA A 54 16.67 6.72 16.50
CA ALA A 54 17.15 7.55 17.61
C ALA A 54 18.43 8.31 17.21
N ALA A 55 18.62 9.48 17.77
CA ALA A 55 19.80 10.30 17.50
C ALA A 55 21.09 9.52 17.79
N GLY A 56 22.04 9.56 16.83
CA GLY A 56 23.32 8.88 16.94
C GLY A 56 23.29 7.38 16.60
N PHE A 57 22.16 6.84 16.12
CA PHE A 57 22.14 5.46 15.64
C PHE A 57 22.76 5.37 14.25
N GLU A 58 23.81 4.56 14.13
CA GLU A 58 24.45 4.23 12.86
C GLU A 58 24.66 2.72 12.77
N CYS A 59 24.05 2.10 11.76
CA CYS A 59 24.24 0.69 11.44
C CYS A 59 24.13 0.49 9.93
N ASP A 60 25.27 0.22 9.29
CA ASP A 60 25.32 0.06 7.83
C ASP A 60 24.54 -1.16 7.36
N THR A 61 24.55 -2.28 8.12
CA THR A 61 23.75 -3.47 7.82
C THR A 61 22.25 -3.14 7.76
N VAL A 62 21.74 -2.34 8.70
CA VAL A 62 20.33 -1.90 8.67
C VAL A 62 20.08 -0.98 7.49
N LYS A 63 20.97 -0.03 7.23
CA LYS A 63 20.82 0.89 6.08
C LYS A 63 20.79 0.12 4.76
N ASP A 64 21.70 -0.83 4.57
CA ASP A 64 21.87 -1.54 3.30
C ASP A 64 20.85 -2.67 3.08
N GLN A 65 20.57 -3.47 4.10
CA GLN A 65 19.69 -4.63 3.95
C GLN A 65 18.21 -4.32 4.18
N VAL A 66 17.91 -3.32 5.03
CA VAL A 66 16.54 -3.05 5.47
C VAL A 66 16.01 -1.76 4.85
N VAL A 67 16.70 -0.62 5.03
CA VAL A 67 16.19 0.69 4.61
C VAL A 67 16.21 0.84 3.10
N LYS A 68 17.30 0.49 2.42
CA LYS A 68 17.38 0.57 0.94
C LYS A 68 16.29 -0.24 0.23
N ASN A 69 15.92 -1.39 0.80
CA ASN A 69 14.92 -2.28 0.24
C ASN A 69 13.49 -1.97 0.75
N MET A 70 13.34 -1.06 1.72
CA MET A 70 12.09 -0.79 2.45
C MET A 70 11.39 -2.08 2.90
N ARG A 71 12.20 -3.09 3.29
CA ARG A 71 11.72 -4.43 3.62
C ARG A 71 12.68 -5.14 4.56
N PHE A 72 12.12 -5.87 5.51
CA PHE A 72 12.87 -6.81 6.33
C PHE A 72 13.05 -8.15 5.60
N PRO A 73 14.18 -8.87 5.82
CA PRO A 73 14.35 -10.22 5.32
C PRO A 73 13.21 -11.13 5.77
N ASP A 74 12.74 -12.01 4.88
CA ASP A 74 11.54 -12.83 5.13
C ASP A 74 11.70 -13.74 6.36
N GLU A 75 12.89 -14.31 6.57
CA GLU A 75 13.17 -15.15 7.74
C GLU A 75 13.06 -14.36 9.06
N TYR A 76 13.60 -13.12 9.08
CA TYR A 76 13.48 -12.28 10.26
C TYR A 76 12.04 -11.84 10.49
N ASN A 77 11.33 -11.46 9.42
CA ASN A 77 9.91 -11.11 9.51
C ASN A 77 9.06 -12.26 10.03
N ASN A 78 9.30 -13.50 9.59
CA ASN A 78 8.58 -14.67 10.07
C ASN A 78 8.83 -14.90 11.57
N ARG A 79 10.05 -14.68 12.05
CA ARG A 79 10.36 -14.72 13.50
C ARG A 79 9.59 -13.64 14.27
N LEU A 80 9.47 -12.43 13.74
CA LEU A 80 8.66 -11.39 14.36
C LEU A 80 7.17 -11.76 14.40
N LEU A 81 6.65 -12.35 13.34
CA LEU A 81 5.25 -12.75 13.22
C LEU A 81 4.87 -13.93 14.13
N SER A 82 5.82 -14.77 14.53
CA SER A 82 5.59 -15.87 15.48
C SER A 82 5.39 -15.41 16.92
N ILE A 83 5.54 -14.10 17.18
CA ILE A 83 5.35 -13.50 18.51
C ILE A 83 3.94 -12.94 18.56
N ASP A 84 3.06 -13.56 19.35
CA ASP A 84 1.63 -13.21 19.43
C ASP A 84 1.32 -12.14 20.48
N GLU A 85 2.21 -11.97 21.48
CA GLU A 85 2.09 -11.00 22.56
C GLU A 85 3.31 -10.08 22.59
N THR A 86 3.19 -8.93 23.25
CA THR A 86 4.30 -8.00 23.42
C THR A 86 5.48 -8.68 24.13
N ARG A 87 6.65 -8.66 23.49
CA ARG A 87 7.91 -9.12 24.07
C ARG A 87 8.85 -7.95 24.22
N ALA A 88 9.11 -7.57 25.45
CA ALA A 88 9.94 -6.42 25.80
C ALA A 88 11.36 -6.80 26.15
N ASN A 89 12.29 -5.88 25.92
CA ASN A 89 13.67 -5.92 26.40
C ASN A 89 14.44 -7.18 25.98
N LEU A 90 14.19 -7.66 24.75
CA LEU A 90 14.88 -8.80 24.21
C LEU A 90 16.31 -8.43 23.83
N SER A 91 17.31 -9.10 24.43
CA SER A 91 18.72 -8.94 24.10
C SER A 91 19.13 -9.91 23.00
N SER A 92 19.87 -9.44 22.00
CA SER A 92 20.45 -10.28 20.93
C SER A 92 21.75 -10.97 21.34
N LYS A 93 22.22 -10.83 22.58
CA LYS A 93 23.48 -11.41 23.10
C LYS A 93 24.70 -11.12 22.17
N GLY A 94 24.74 -9.94 21.56
CA GLY A 94 25.84 -9.54 20.69
C GLY A 94 25.83 -10.14 19.27
N ILE A 95 24.78 -10.86 18.87
CA ILE A 95 24.67 -11.45 17.52
C ILE A 95 23.85 -10.51 16.63
N CYS A 96 24.32 -10.26 15.40
CA CYS A 96 23.57 -9.51 14.41
C CYS A 96 22.35 -10.33 13.94
N VAL A 97 21.16 -9.75 14.01
CA VAL A 97 19.92 -10.41 13.59
C VAL A 97 19.74 -10.48 12.06
N PHE A 98 20.57 -9.77 11.31
CA PHE A 98 20.54 -9.68 9.85
C PHE A 98 21.71 -10.40 9.15
N GLU A 99 22.76 -10.71 9.89
CA GLU A 99 23.93 -11.40 9.35
C GLU A 99 24.23 -12.58 10.27
N ASP A 100 24.02 -13.80 9.75
CA ASP A 100 24.29 -15.01 10.50
C ASP A 100 25.76 -15.08 10.93
N LEU A 101 25.99 -15.34 12.23
CA LEU A 101 27.29 -15.54 12.88
C LEU A 101 28.21 -14.30 12.98
N LYS A 102 27.79 -13.12 12.59
CA LYS A 102 28.57 -11.91 12.83
C LYS A 102 28.21 -11.26 14.18
N GLU A 103 29.23 -10.77 14.87
CA GLU A 103 29.04 -9.95 16.06
C GLU A 103 28.32 -8.66 15.69
N CYS A 104 27.31 -8.30 16.50
CA CYS A 104 26.65 -7.02 16.34
C CYS A 104 27.60 -5.90 16.78
N ALA A 105 27.87 -4.98 15.86
CA ALA A 105 28.74 -3.82 16.15
C ALA A 105 28.17 -2.88 17.26
N ILE A 106 26.90 -3.09 17.64
CA ILE A 106 26.19 -2.24 18.59
C ILE A 106 25.88 -3.06 19.86
N GLU A 107 26.62 -2.75 20.92
CA GLU A 107 26.42 -3.36 22.23
C GLU A 107 25.15 -2.82 22.94
N GLY A 108 24.63 -3.60 23.89
CA GLY A 108 23.50 -3.18 24.74
C GLY A 108 22.18 -2.98 24.03
N LYS A 109 22.01 -3.55 22.84
CA LYS A 109 20.76 -3.50 22.08
C LYS A 109 19.66 -4.29 22.77
N LEU A 110 18.56 -3.62 23.09
CA LEU A 110 17.33 -4.19 23.59
C LEU A 110 16.22 -3.94 22.54
N SER A 111 15.54 -5.02 22.16
CA SER A 111 14.44 -4.96 21.22
C SER A 111 13.11 -5.21 21.91
N THR A 112 12.09 -4.46 21.55
CA THR A 112 10.71 -4.70 21.99
C THR A 112 9.86 -4.91 20.74
N ILE A 113 9.12 -6.00 20.73
CA ILE A 113 8.29 -6.45 19.62
C ILE A 113 6.85 -6.36 20.06
N VAL A 114 6.07 -5.52 19.39
CA VAL A 114 4.64 -5.33 19.66
C VAL A 114 3.84 -5.79 18.46
N PRO A 115 2.95 -6.78 18.61
CA PRO A 115 2.05 -7.23 17.55
C PRO A 115 1.08 -6.13 17.15
N ILE A 116 0.96 -5.87 15.85
CA ILE A 116 -0.09 -5.02 15.28
C ILE A 116 -1.22 -5.93 14.82
N ASN A 117 -2.34 -5.91 15.53
CA ASN A 117 -3.51 -6.73 15.25
C ASN A 117 -4.71 -5.86 14.89
N GLY A 118 -5.61 -6.40 14.06
CA GLY A 118 -6.90 -5.78 13.73
C GLY A 118 -7.83 -6.79 13.06
N ASN A 119 -9.12 -6.70 13.29
CA ASN A 119 -10.12 -7.64 12.76
C ASN A 119 -9.78 -9.13 12.97
N ARG A 120 -9.19 -9.48 14.12
CA ARG A 120 -8.71 -10.83 14.47
C ARG A 120 -7.58 -11.35 13.58
N GLU A 121 -6.92 -10.48 12.83
CA GLU A 121 -5.76 -10.81 12.00
C GLU A 121 -4.51 -10.09 12.49
N ARG A 122 -3.34 -10.72 12.29
CA ARG A 122 -2.06 -10.06 12.42
C ARG A 122 -1.85 -9.17 11.18
N LEU A 123 -1.76 -7.86 11.38
CA LEU A 123 -1.55 -6.87 10.31
C LEU A 123 -0.09 -6.53 10.10
N GLY A 124 0.71 -6.61 11.16
CA GLY A 124 2.11 -6.23 11.11
C GLY A 124 2.81 -6.32 12.45
N THR A 125 3.93 -5.65 12.56
CA THR A 125 4.74 -5.59 13.79
C THR A 125 5.24 -4.17 14.00
N LEU A 126 5.09 -3.64 15.21
CA LEU A 126 5.83 -2.48 15.69
C LEU A 126 7.09 -3.00 16.37
N LEU A 127 8.26 -2.72 15.80
CA LEU A 127 9.56 -3.09 16.33
C LEU A 127 10.25 -1.85 16.87
N LEU A 128 10.62 -1.89 18.14
CA LEU A 128 11.36 -0.85 18.83
C LEU A 128 12.75 -1.39 19.20
N ALA A 129 13.78 -0.56 19.06
CA ALA A 129 15.12 -0.92 19.51
C ALA A 129 15.76 0.25 20.26
N ARG A 130 16.26 -0.01 21.45
CA ARG A 130 16.92 0.94 22.36
C ARG A 130 18.25 0.37 22.81
N PHE A 131 19.15 1.24 23.25
CA PHE A 131 20.50 0.85 23.68
C PHE A 131 20.70 1.20 25.14
N ASN A 132 21.28 0.26 25.90
CA ASN A 132 21.71 0.44 27.29
C ASN A 132 20.61 0.93 28.27
N LYS A 133 19.34 0.85 27.89
CA LYS A 133 18.22 1.24 28.74
C LYS A 133 17.00 0.38 28.42
N GLU A 134 16.39 -0.21 29.44
CA GLU A 134 15.16 -1.00 29.31
C GLU A 134 13.93 -0.12 29.03
N PHE A 135 12.96 -0.67 28.32
CA PHE A 135 11.62 -0.11 28.19
C PHE A 135 10.87 -0.33 29.49
N THR A 136 10.31 0.73 30.04
CA THR A 136 9.48 0.71 31.24
C THR A 136 8.04 0.31 30.91
N GLU A 137 7.24 0.00 31.95
CA GLU A 137 5.80 -0.29 31.75
C GLU A 137 5.05 0.87 31.08
N GLU A 138 5.37 2.13 31.39
CA GLU A 138 4.80 3.30 30.72
C GLU A 138 5.19 3.36 29.22
N ASP A 139 6.44 2.99 28.89
CA ASP A 139 6.89 2.91 27.50
C ASP A 139 6.13 1.80 26.75
N LEU A 140 5.86 0.66 27.40
CA LEU A 140 5.11 -0.45 26.80
C LEU A 140 3.65 -0.09 26.58
N VAL A 141 2.99 0.56 27.55
CA VAL A 141 1.62 1.06 27.38
C VAL A 141 1.54 1.98 26.15
N LEU A 142 2.51 2.88 25.98
CA LEU A 142 2.54 3.79 24.83
C LEU A 142 2.80 3.06 23.51
N ALA A 143 3.68 2.06 23.52
CA ALA A 143 3.98 1.23 22.35
C ALA A 143 2.76 0.40 21.90
N GLU A 144 2.05 -0.25 22.82
CA GLU A 144 0.86 -1.04 22.54
C GLU A 144 -0.32 -0.16 22.08
N TYR A 145 -0.48 1.00 22.70
CA TYR A 145 -1.46 1.99 22.24
C TYR A 145 -1.15 2.44 20.80
N SER A 146 0.13 2.71 20.49
CA SER A 146 0.55 3.08 19.14
C SER A 146 0.34 1.95 18.14
N ALA A 147 0.61 0.70 18.52
CA ALA A 147 0.34 -0.46 17.68
C ALA A 147 -1.15 -0.61 17.34
N THR A 148 -2.03 -0.32 18.31
CA THR A 148 -3.48 -0.30 18.07
C THR A 148 -3.87 0.78 17.06
N ILE A 149 -3.33 2.00 17.21
CA ILE A 149 -3.53 3.10 16.26
C ILE A 149 -3.08 2.70 14.85
N VAL A 150 -1.86 2.18 14.73
CA VAL A 150 -1.31 1.72 13.44
C VAL A 150 -2.19 0.62 12.83
N GLY A 151 -2.69 -0.30 13.65
CA GLY A 151 -3.61 -1.35 13.21
C GLY A 151 -4.90 -0.78 12.60
N MET A 152 -5.49 0.23 13.25
CA MET A 152 -6.68 0.92 12.73
C MET A 152 -6.41 1.61 11.39
N GLU A 153 -5.26 2.29 11.25
CA GLU A 153 -4.89 2.98 10.02
C GLU A 153 -4.57 2.00 8.87
N ILE A 154 -3.94 0.87 9.15
CA ILE A 154 -3.74 -0.19 8.14
C ILE A 154 -5.09 -0.75 7.66
N LEU A 155 -6.04 -0.98 8.56
CA LEU A 155 -7.38 -1.45 8.19
C LEU A 155 -8.14 -0.41 7.39
N ARG A 156 -8.05 0.87 7.76
CA ARG A 156 -8.66 1.96 7.02
C ARG A 156 -8.11 2.06 5.60
N ALA A 157 -6.78 2.08 5.44
CA ALA A 157 -6.14 2.13 4.12
C ALA A 157 -6.55 0.92 3.25
N LYS A 158 -6.64 -0.28 3.83
CA LYS A 158 -7.11 -1.48 3.12
C LYS A 158 -8.60 -1.37 2.70
N SER A 159 -9.45 -0.77 3.55
CA SER A 159 -10.86 -0.56 3.21
C SER A 159 -11.01 0.44 2.07
N GLU A 160 -10.28 1.56 2.11
CA GLU A 160 -10.28 2.57 1.05
C GLU A 160 -9.80 1.99 -0.29
N GLU A 161 -8.78 1.13 -0.29
CA GLU A 161 -8.31 0.43 -1.49
C GLU A 161 -9.40 -0.49 -2.08
N ILE A 162 -10.06 -1.30 -1.23
CA ILE A 162 -11.14 -2.19 -1.66
C ILE A 162 -12.32 -1.40 -2.23
N GLU A 163 -12.72 -0.31 -1.58
CA GLU A 163 -13.80 0.55 -2.04
C GLU A 163 -13.48 1.22 -3.38
N GLU A 164 -12.25 1.70 -3.56
CA GLU A 164 -11.79 2.29 -4.82
C GLU A 164 -11.78 1.26 -5.96
N GLU A 165 -11.29 0.05 -5.71
CA GLU A 165 -11.34 -1.04 -6.69
C GLU A 165 -12.77 -1.44 -7.06
N ALA A 166 -13.65 -1.53 -6.07
CA ALA A 166 -15.05 -1.82 -6.30
C ALA A 166 -15.73 -0.70 -7.12
N ARG A 167 -15.43 0.56 -6.82
CA ARG A 167 -15.91 1.73 -7.57
C ARG A 167 -15.45 1.70 -9.02
N LYS A 168 -14.16 1.48 -9.26
CA LYS A 168 -13.59 1.37 -10.61
C LYS A 168 -14.28 0.28 -11.42
N LYS A 169 -14.47 -0.89 -10.81
CA LYS A 169 -15.18 -2.02 -11.43
C LYS A 169 -16.63 -1.69 -11.76
N ALA A 170 -17.37 -1.08 -10.83
CA ALA A 170 -18.76 -0.69 -11.02
C ALA A 170 -18.93 0.31 -12.19
N ILE A 171 -18.02 1.29 -12.32
CA ILE A 171 -18.02 2.26 -13.43
C ILE A 171 -17.90 1.52 -14.77
N VAL A 172 -16.97 0.58 -14.89
CA VAL A 172 -16.78 -0.20 -16.12
C VAL A 172 -18.02 -1.05 -16.42
N GLN A 173 -18.57 -1.75 -15.44
CA GLN A 173 -19.75 -2.58 -15.61
C GLN A 173 -20.97 -1.75 -16.06
N LEU A 174 -21.17 -0.56 -15.49
CA LEU A 174 -22.22 0.36 -15.91
C LEU A 174 -22.01 0.82 -17.35
N ALA A 175 -20.78 1.20 -17.73
CA ALA A 175 -20.47 1.60 -19.09
C ALA A 175 -20.75 0.48 -20.10
N ILE A 176 -20.32 -0.75 -19.82
CA ILE A 176 -20.60 -1.94 -20.63
C ILE A 176 -22.11 -2.17 -20.74
N GLY A 177 -22.86 -2.06 -19.63
CA GLY A 177 -24.31 -2.26 -19.60
C GLY A 177 -25.12 -1.26 -20.44
N THR A 178 -24.53 -0.15 -20.86
CA THR A 178 -25.15 0.82 -21.76
C THR A 178 -24.99 0.48 -23.25
N LEU A 179 -24.11 -0.48 -23.57
CA LEU A 179 -23.83 -0.85 -24.95
C LEU A 179 -24.94 -1.74 -25.54
N SER A 180 -25.26 -1.51 -26.81
CA SER A 180 -26.00 -2.47 -27.61
C SER A 180 -25.12 -3.68 -27.96
N TYR A 181 -25.72 -4.77 -28.44
CA TYR A 181 -24.97 -5.96 -28.85
C TYR A 181 -23.87 -5.63 -29.88
N SER A 182 -24.20 -4.87 -30.93
CA SER A 182 -23.21 -4.49 -31.96
C SER A 182 -22.11 -3.55 -31.42
N GLU A 183 -22.43 -2.69 -30.44
CA GLU A 183 -21.43 -1.84 -29.78
C GLU A 183 -20.52 -2.66 -28.89
N LEU A 184 -21.03 -3.67 -28.20
CA LEU A 184 -20.21 -4.57 -27.38
C LEU A 184 -19.22 -5.35 -28.25
N GLU A 185 -19.71 -5.95 -29.36
CA GLU A 185 -18.85 -6.63 -30.34
C GLU A 185 -17.77 -5.71 -30.90
N ALA A 186 -18.13 -4.46 -31.23
CA ALA A 186 -17.18 -3.44 -31.65
C ALA A 186 -16.10 -3.19 -30.61
N VAL A 187 -16.49 -3.04 -29.36
CA VAL A 187 -15.59 -2.77 -28.21
C VAL A 187 -14.60 -3.92 -27.99
N GLU A 188 -15.05 -5.16 -28.05
CA GLU A 188 -14.17 -6.32 -27.96
C GLU A 188 -13.08 -6.31 -29.03
N HIS A 189 -13.44 -6.02 -30.27
CA HIS A 189 -12.49 -5.93 -31.37
C HIS A 189 -11.53 -4.75 -31.23
N ILE A 190 -12.03 -3.59 -30.80
CA ILE A 190 -11.22 -2.40 -30.53
C ILE A 190 -10.11 -2.69 -29.53
N PHE A 191 -10.47 -3.24 -28.38
CA PHE A 191 -9.51 -3.45 -27.32
C PHE A 191 -8.63 -4.69 -27.51
N ASN A 192 -9.05 -5.68 -28.31
CA ASN A 192 -8.17 -6.77 -28.74
C ASN A 192 -7.09 -6.32 -29.73
N GLU A 193 -7.34 -5.25 -30.50
CA GLU A 193 -6.35 -4.68 -31.43
C GLU A 193 -5.46 -3.62 -30.76
N LEU A 194 -5.82 -3.17 -29.55
CA LEU A 194 -5.01 -2.24 -28.78
C LEU A 194 -3.85 -2.98 -28.11
N ASP A 195 -2.62 -2.65 -28.49
CA ASP A 195 -1.44 -3.23 -27.87
C ASP A 195 -1.07 -2.43 -26.60
N GLY A 196 -1.57 -2.90 -25.44
CA GLY A 196 -1.36 -2.23 -24.16
C GLY A 196 -2.50 -1.30 -23.73
N THR A 197 -2.15 -0.23 -23.01
CA THR A 197 -3.12 0.69 -22.38
C THR A 197 -3.48 1.89 -23.25
N GLU A 198 -2.75 2.12 -24.35
CA GLU A 198 -3.02 3.21 -25.31
C GLU A 198 -2.57 2.85 -26.72
N GLY A 199 -3.22 3.41 -27.72
CA GLY A 199 -2.86 3.18 -29.11
C GLY A 199 -3.73 3.92 -30.11
N LEU A 200 -3.36 3.80 -31.41
CA LEU A 200 -4.04 4.42 -32.53
C LEU A 200 -4.93 3.39 -33.24
N LEU A 201 -6.21 3.71 -33.37
CA LEU A 201 -7.20 2.88 -34.04
C LEU A 201 -7.79 3.59 -35.25
N VAL A 202 -7.99 2.83 -36.33
CA VAL A 202 -8.71 3.30 -37.50
C VAL A 202 -10.11 2.67 -37.51
N ALA A 203 -11.11 3.43 -37.04
CA ALA A 203 -12.48 2.93 -36.87
C ALA A 203 -13.08 2.30 -38.14
N SER A 204 -12.75 2.79 -39.36
CA SER A 204 -13.22 2.19 -40.59
C SER A 204 -12.64 0.79 -40.83
N LYS A 205 -11.38 0.54 -40.49
CA LYS A 205 -10.77 -0.79 -40.65
C LYS A 205 -11.42 -1.83 -39.73
N ILE A 206 -11.73 -1.41 -38.48
CA ILE A 206 -12.42 -2.30 -37.53
C ILE A 206 -13.85 -2.54 -38.00
N ALA A 207 -14.55 -1.48 -38.43
CA ALA A 207 -15.91 -1.58 -38.98
C ALA A 207 -16.01 -2.58 -40.14
N ASP A 208 -15.09 -2.48 -41.10
CA ASP A 208 -15.02 -3.39 -42.25
C ASP A 208 -14.71 -4.84 -41.86
N LYS A 209 -13.83 -5.03 -40.84
CA LYS A 209 -13.45 -6.36 -40.34
C LYS A 209 -14.57 -7.09 -39.62
N VAL A 210 -15.38 -6.34 -38.86
CA VAL A 210 -16.47 -6.89 -38.02
C VAL A 210 -17.81 -6.87 -38.74
N GLY A 211 -17.94 -6.16 -39.85
CA GLY A 211 -19.20 -6.04 -40.59
C GLY A 211 -20.21 -5.08 -39.97
N ILE A 212 -19.74 -4.08 -39.23
CA ILE A 212 -20.53 -3.04 -38.56
C ILE A 212 -20.25 -1.67 -39.18
N THR A 213 -21.04 -0.66 -38.81
CA THR A 213 -20.81 0.70 -39.31
C THR A 213 -19.83 1.47 -38.42
N ARG A 214 -19.08 2.40 -38.99
CA ARG A 214 -18.18 3.32 -38.25
C ARG A 214 -18.91 4.06 -37.14
N SER A 215 -20.19 4.39 -37.31
CA SER A 215 -21.00 5.08 -36.31
C SER A 215 -21.20 4.25 -35.03
N VAL A 216 -21.34 2.92 -35.13
CA VAL A 216 -21.43 2.02 -33.98
C VAL A 216 -20.15 2.10 -33.15
N ILE A 217 -18.98 2.05 -33.79
CA ILE A 217 -17.69 2.18 -33.10
C ILE A 217 -17.57 3.53 -32.40
N VAL A 218 -17.88 4.61 -33.09
CA VAL A 218 -17.81 5.97 -32.51
C VAL A 218 -18.75 6.14 -31.34
N ASN A 219 -19.97 5.57 -31.41
CA ASN A 219 -20.93 5.64 -30.31
C ASN A 219 -20.47 4.82 -29.11
N ALA A 220 -19.93 3.63 -29.32
CA ALA A 220 -19.38 2.81 -28.25
C ALA A 220 -18.22 3.54 -27.52
N LEU A 221 -17.28 4.11 -28.27
CA LEU A 221 -16.18 4.90 -27.69
C LEU A 221 -16.69 6.11 -26.91
N ARG A 222 -17.69 6.85 -27.44
CA ARG A 222 -18.29 7.99 -26.71
C ARG A 222 -18.93 7.58 -25.38
N LYS A 223 -19.59 6.42 -25.32
CA LYS A 223 -20.18 5.90 -24.07
C LYS A 223 -19.11 5.64 -23.02
N PHE A 224 -18.01 5.00 -23.42
CA PHE A 224 -16.87 4.76 -22.51
C PHE A 224 -16.14 6.04 -22.10
N GLU A 225 -15.99 6.99 -23.02
CA GLU A 225 -15.42 8.29 -22.72
C GLU A 225 -16.32 9.09 -21.75
N SER A 226 -17.64 9.10 -22.00
CA SER A 226 -18.61 9.75 -21.10
C SER A 226 -18.66 9.13 -19.70
N ALA A 227 -18.36 7.84 -19.58
CA ALA A 227 -18.22 7.14 -18.31
C ALA A 227 -16.83 7.33 -17.65
N GLY A 228 -15.90 8.03 -18.31
CA GLY A 228 -14.54 8.21 -17.81
C GLY A 228 -13.69 6.93 -17.82
N VAL A 229 -14.07 5.92 -18.59
CA VAL A 229 -13.33 4.65 -18.70
C VAL A 229 -12.15 4.76 -19.63
N ILE A 230 -12.29 5.57 -20.69
CA ILE A 230 -11.24 5.86 -21.68
C ILE A 230 -11.16 7.36 -21.96
N GLU A 231 -10.07 7.78 -22.56
CA GLU A 231 -9.91 9.04 -23.26
C GLU A 231 -9.77 8.75 -24.75
N SER A 232 -10.48 9.49 -25.61
CA SER A 232 -10.38 9.36 -27.06
C SER A 232 -10.04 10.68 -27.73
N ARG A 233 -9.10 10.66 -28.69
CA ARG A 233 -8.70 11.84 -29.46
C ARG A 233 -8.66 11.53 -30.93
N SER A 234 -9.53 12.21 -31.72
CA SER A 234 -9.49 12.08 -33.17
C SER A 234 -8.27 12.78 -33.75
N LEU A 235 -7.54 12.07 -34.62
CA LEU A 235 -6.40 12.56 -35.36
C LEU A 235 -6.71 12.68 -36.90
N GLY A 236 -8.00 12.89 -37.20
CA GLY A 236 -8.48 13.02 -38.57
C GLY A 236 -8.27 11.73 -39.39
N MET A 237 -7.64 11.85 -40.55
CA MET A 237 -7.39 10.70 -41.44
C MET A 237 -6.45 9.64 -40.85
N LYS A 238 -5.67 9.98 -39.81
CA LYS A 238 -4.75 9.05 -39.15
C LYS A 238 -5.47 8.08 -38.19
N GLY A 239 -6.73 8.37 -37.82
CA GLY A 239 -7.52 7.54 -36.94
C GLY A 239 -7.85 8.22 -35.60
N THR A 240 -8.16 7.42 -34.59
CA THR A 240 -8.48 7.86 -33.23
C THR A 240 -7.46 7.27 -32.26
N HIS A 241 -6.81 8.12 -31.49
CA HIS A 241 -5.97 7.70 -30.39
C HIS A 241 -6.87 7.41 -29.18
N ILE A 242 -6.68 6.26 -28.55
CA ILE A 242 -7.43 5.82 -27.38
C ILE A 242 -6.44 5.55 -26.26
N LYS A 243 -6.81 5.98 -25.05
CA LYS A 243 -6.09 5.71 -23.81
C LYS A 243 -7.08 5.15 -22.77
N ILE A 244 -6.76 4.00 -22.20
CA ILE A 244 -7.51 3.38 -21.12
C ILE A 244 -7.20 4.14 -19.82
N LEU A 245 -8.22 4.69 -19.17
CA LEU A 245 -8.11 5.39 -17.89
C LEU A 245 -8.43 4.48 -16.70
N ASN A 246 -9.30 3.49 -16.91
CA ASN A 246 -9.73 2.56 -15.88
C ASN A 246 -9.10 1.18 -16.10
N ASP A 247 -8.20 0.80 -15.19
CA ASP A 247 -7.43 -0.45 -15.23
C ASP A 247 -8.29 -1.74 -15.16
N LYS A 248 -9.56 -1.63 -14.73
CA LYS A 248 -10.49 -2.78 -14.67
C LYS A 248 -11.20 -3.05 -16.00
N LEU A 249 -11.02 -2.20 -17.02
CA LEU A 249 -11.71 -2.34 -18.30
C LEU A 249 -11.45 -3.68 -18.97
N MET A 250 -10.20 -4.06 -19.11
CA MET A 250 -9.82 -5.29 -19.80
C MET A 250 -10.30 -6.53 -19.04
N ASP A 251 -10.22 -6.50 -17.72
CA ASP A 251 -10.67 -7.60 -16.86
C ASP A 251 -12.18 -7.83 -16.98
N GLU A 252 -12.98 -6.76 -17.00
CA GLU A 252 -14.43 -6.87 -17.10
C GLU A 252 -14.88 -7.26 -18.53
N LEU A 253 -14.22 -6.78 -19.57
CA LEU A 253 -14.49 -7.23 -20.96
C LEU A 253 -14.17 -8.70 -21.16
N ASN A 254 -13.07 -9.19 -20.60
CA ASN A 254 -12.68 -10.61 -20.72
C ASN A 254 -13.67 -11.58 -20.02
N LYS A 255 -14.47 -11.11 -19.07
CA LYS A 255 -15.51 -11.92 -18.41
C LYS A 255 -16.77 -12.12 -19.25
N LEU A 256 -16.92 -11.36 -20.33
CA LEU A 256 -18.08 -11.44 -21.22
C LEU A 256 -17.90 -12.47 -22.35
N LYS A 257 -16.66 -12.92 -22.54
CA LYS A 257 -16.28 -14.00 -23.49
C LYS A 257 -16.59 -15.36 -22.88
#